data_895f6f2c646e3920cf4e2cfb6f669017
#
_entry.id   895f6f2c646e3920cf4e2cfb6f669017
#
_cell.length_a   1.000
_cell.length_b   1.000
_cell.length_c   1.000
_cell.angle_alpha   90.00
_cell.angle_beta   90.00
_cell.angle_gamma   90.00
#
_symmetry.space_group_name_H-M   'P 1'
#
loop_
_entity.id
_entity.type
_entity.pdbx_description
1 polymer ?
#
loop_
_entity_poly.entity_id
_entity_poly.type
_entity_poly.pdbx_seq_one_letter_code
_entity_poly.pdbx_strand_id
1 'polypeptide(L)'
;YCDGKWSDAIDYSTKSTDSFSVMYVGDPQIGASVGQDSNTKEYHAMNDAYNWQGTLNSALSAHTDISFILSAGDQINQTKVTKEEDKLEYAGFLYPSQLRSTPIATTIGNHDSKSVNYQNHFNTPNAAVKAENTEGATTAGTDYYFRYGNTLFVSIDTNNYNCATHENVIKEAVENNKDAKWRVLMFHQDIYGSGYDHSDTDGMVLRTQLTPIIDNYDFDAVLQGHDHTYSRTYQISTDGKDHTDYTKAPSTSATDDFNAYLNDNICYNLESNADNAHKVIDPEGTVYFEANSATG
;
A
#
# COMPACT_ATOMS: atom_id res chain seq x y z
N TYR A 1 -9.56 17.14 -20.25
CA TYR A 1 -10.38 17.25 -21.45
C TYR A 1 -11.11 15.93 -21.69
N CYS A 2 -12.40 15.94 -21.68
CA CYS A 2 -13.22 14.76 -21.95
C CYS A 2 -14.46 15.20 -22.75
N ASP A 3 -14.84 14.44 -23.77
CA ASP A 3 -16.03 14.67 -24.61
C ASP A 3 -16.17 16.10 -25.15
N GLY A 4 -15.05 16.68 -25.60
CA GLY A 4 -15.03 18.03 -26.15
C GLY A 4 -15.10 19.17 -25.11
N LYS A 5 -15.00 18.85 -23.80
CA LYS A 5 -15.06 19.84 -22.72
C LYS A 5 -13.77 19.83 -21.90
N TRP A 6 -13.32 21.00 -21.50
CA TRP A 6 -12.28 21.19 -20.51
C TRP A 6 -12.91 21.28 -19.11
N SER A 7 -12.24 20.75 -18.12
CA SER A 7 -12.53 21.09 -16.72
C SER A 7 -12.17 22.54 -16.44
N ASP A 8 -12.67 23.08 -15.34
CA ASP A 8 -12.13 24.33 -14.81
C ASP A 8 -10.63 24.19 -14.51
N ALA A 9 -9.92 25.30 -14.62
CA ALA A 9 -8.52 25.36 -14.21
C ALA A 9 -8.43 25.18 -12.69
N ILE A 10 -7.46 24.41 -12.26
CA ILE A 10 -7.18 24.18 -10.83
C ILE A 10 -5.74 24.59 -10.58
N ASP A 11 -5.54 25.46 -9.62
CA ASP A 11 -4.20 25.84 -9.19
C ASP A 11 -3.57 24.71 -8.36
N TYR A 12 -2.37 24.33 -8.74
CA TYR A 12 -1.52 23.44 -7.98
C TYR A 12 -0.17 24.09 -7.71
N SER A 13 0.30 23.98 -6.47
CA SER A 13 1.61 24.46 -6.09
C SER A 13 2.38 23.35 -5.37
N THR A 14 3.55 23.00 -5.90
CA THR A 14 4.45 22.06 -5.24
C THR A 14 4.88 22.62 -3.90
N LYS A 15 4.73 21.84 -2.84
CA LYS A 15 5.19 22.20 -1.49
C LYS A 15 6.68 21.95 -1.35
N SER A 16 7.23 22.26 -0.16
CA SER A 16 8.65 22.05 0.15
C SER A 16 9.08 20.61 -0.13
N THR A 17 10.28 20.45 -0.68
CA THR A 17 10.96 19.16 -0.86
C THR A 17 12.04 18.92 0.19
N ASP A 18 12.38 19.92 0.99
CA ASP A 18 13.41 19.82 2.05
C ASP A 18 12.85 19.22 3.32
N SER A 19 11.62 19.60 3.65
CA SER A 19 10.83 19.04 4.76
C SER A 19 9.37 19.01 4.32
N PHE A 20 8.73 17.87 4.40
CA PHE A 20 7.37 17.65 3.93
C PHE A 20 6.63 16.62 4.79
N SER A 21 5.32 16.69 4.73
CA SER A 21 4.43 15.71 5.34
C SER A 21 3.64 15.00 4.25
N VAL A 22 3.35 13.73 4.46
CA VAL A 22 2.47 12.92 3.62
C VAL A 22 1.31 12.40 4.45
N MET A 23 0.16 12.24 3.83
CA MET A 23 -0.96 11.51 4.42
C MET A 23 -0.90 10.07 3.91
N TYR A 24 -0.88 9.11 4.82
CA TYR A 24 -0.96 7.69 4.50
C TYR A 24 -2.33 7.15 4.88
N VAL A 25 -2.94 6.38 3.98
CA VAL A 25 -4.26 5.75 4.15
C VAL A 25 -4.23 4.32 3.59
N GLY A 26 -5.08 3.46 4.12
CA GLY A 26 -5.36 2.14 3.57
C GLY A 26 -6.84 2.00 3.23
N ASP A 27 -7.14 1.13 2.31
CA ASP A 27 -8.44 0.50 2.11
C ASP A 27 -9.65 1.46 2.10
N PRO A 28 -9.69 2.46 1.22
CA PRO A 28 -10.89 3.27 1.04
C PRO A 28 -12.08 2.44 0.55
N GLN A 29 -11.84 1.38 -0.16
CA GLN A 29 -12.77 0.31 -0.58
C GLN A 29 -14.17 0.83 -0.97
N ILE A 30 -14.22 1.84 -1.84
CA ILE A 30 -15.49 2.42 -2.30
C ILE A 30 -16.40 1.33 -2.86
N GLY A 31 -17.59 1.18 -2.32
CA GLY A 31 -18.55 0.11 -2.64
C GLY A 31 -18.62 -0.99 -1.58
N ALA A 32 -17.75 -0.98 -0.55
CA ALA A 32 -17.71 -2.02 0.48
C ALA A 32 -19.00 -2.09 1.32
N SER A 33 -19.73 -0.99 1.46
CA SER A 33 -21.01 -0.99 2.17
C SER A 33 -22.15 -1.71 1.42
N VAL A 34 -21.90 -2.18 0.19
CA VAL A 34 -22.87 -2.95 -0.58
C VAL A 34 -23.31 -4.22 0.18
N GLY A 35 -24.62 -4.45 0.28
CA GLY A 35 -25.17 -5.60 0.99
C GLY A 35 -25.42 -5.39 2.48
N GLN A 36 -25.05 -4.25 3.05
CA GLN A 36 -25.42 -3.90 4.42
C GLN A 36 -26.91 -3.58 4.56
N ASP A 37 -27.54 -3.15 3.47
CA ASP A 37 -28.98 -2.91 3.38
C ASP A 37 -29.52 -3.26 1.99
N SER A 38 -30.76 -2.88 1.68
CA SER A 38 -31.43 -3.13 0.41
C SER A 38 -31.21 -2.05 -0.64
N ASN A 39 -30.35 -1.06 -0.39
CA ASN A 39 -30.09 0.02 -1.33
C ASN A 39 -29.27 -0.42 -2.56
N THR A 40 -29.20 0.43 -3.57
CA THR A 40 -28.47 0.15 -4.81
C THR A 40 -26.96 0.26 -4.66
N LYS A 41 -26.21 -0.33 -5.58
CA LYS A 41 -24.74 -0.18 -5.65
C LYS A 41 -24.32 1.29 -5.78
N GLU A 42 -25.09 2.08 -6.52
CA GLU A 42 -24.85 3.52 -6.69
C GLU A 42 -24.99 4.27 -5.35
N TYR A 43 -25.99 3.90 -4.56
CA TYR A 43 -26.17 4.49 -3.23
C TYR A 43 -24.96 4.18 -2.34
N HIS A 44 -24.53 2.92 -2.30
CA HIS A 44 -23.39 2.49 -1.48
C HIS A 44 -22.09 3.16 -1.91
N ALA A 45 -21.78 3.20 -3.20
CA ALA A 45 -20.61 3.90 -3.71
C ALA A 45 -20.62 5.41 -3.37
N MET A 46 -21.79 6.05 -3.42
CA MET A 46 -21.95 7.45 -3.03
C MET A 46 -21.77 7.66 -1.52
N ASN A 47 -22.30 6.75 -0.71
CA ASN A 47 -22.13 6.79 0.75
C ASN A 47 -20.68 6.65 1.15
N ASP A 48 -19.99 5.69 0.59
CA ASP A 48 -18.57 5.44 0.87
C ASP A 48 -17.71 6.61 0.35
N ALA A 49 -18.03 7.16 -0.82
CA ALA A 49 -17.39 8.36 -1.34
C ALA A 49 -17.56 9.57 -0.42
N TYR A 50 -18.73 9.70 0.22
CA TYR A 50 -18.99 10.75 1.20
C TYR A 50 -18.14 10.58 2.46
N ASN A 51 -18.03 9.35 2.97
CA ASN A 51 -17.17 9.01 4.12
C ASN A 51 -15.70 9.28 3.79
N TRP A 52 -15.24 8.83 2.62
CA TRP A 52 -13.91 9.12 2.11
C TRP A 52 -13.62 10.62 2.03
N GLN A 53 -14.54 11.41 1.49
CA GLN A 53 -14.42 12.86 1.49
C GLN A 53 -14.33 13.44 2.90
N GLY A 54 -15.08 12.90 3.85
CA GLY A 54 -15.04 13.29 5.27
C GLY A 54 -13.65 13.04 5.88
N THR A 55 -13.05 11.90 5.61
CA THR A 55 -11.68 11.55 6.04
C THR A 55 -10.66 12.54 5.48
N LEU A 56 -10.70 12.78 4.16
CA LEU A 56 -9.81 13.75 3.52
C LEU A 56 -9.99 15.17 4.06
N ASN A 57 -11.23 15.61 4.25
CA ASN A 57 -11.52 16.94 4.83
C ASN A 57 -10.91 17.07 6.22
N SER A 58 -11.11 16.08 7.07
CA SER A 58 -10.62 16.11 8.45
C SER A 58 -9.09 16.15 8.50
N ALA A 59 -8.44 15.27 7.75
CA ALA A 59 -6.98 15.19 7.75
C ALA A 59 -6.33 16.43 7.12
N LEU A 60 -6.76 16.85 5.92
CA LEU A 60 -6.15 17.97 5.20
C LEU A 60 -6.46 19.33 5.83
N SER A 61 -7.55 19.43 6.60
CA SER A 61 -7.84 20.64 7.39
C SER A 61 -6.98 20.73 8.66
N ALA A 62 -6.70 19.57 9.28
CA ALA A 62 -5.83 19.50 10.46
C ALA A 62 -4.35 19.67 10.11
N HIS A 63 -3.95 19.21 8.93
CA HIS A 63 -2.57 19.16 8.45
C HIS A 63 -2.45 19.80 7.07
N THR A 64 -2.37 21.14 7.03
CA THR A 64 -2.33 21.91 5.78
C THR A 64 -1.00 21.82 5.03
N ASP A 65 0.02 21.25 5.64
CA ASP A 65 1.36 21.02 5.09
C ASP A 65 1.51 19.72 4.29
N ILE A 66 0.48 18.86 4.26
CA ILE A 66 0.51 17.60 3.49
C ILE A 66 0.79 17.88 2.02
N SER A 67 1.85 17.27 1.51
CA SER A 67 2.31 17.43 0.11
C SER A 67 1.56 16.53 -0.84
N PHE A 68 1.28 15.30 -0.44
CA PHE A 68 0.53 14.30 -1.22
C PHE A 68 0.01 13.18 -0.31
N ILE A 69 -0.82 12.33 -0.89
CA ILE A 69 -1.44 11.18 -0.21
C ILE A 69 -0.77 9.91 -0.74
N LEU A 70 -0.54 8.95 0.16
CA LEU A 70 -0.15 7.58 -0.14
C LEU A 70 -1.32 6.66 0.20
N SER A 71 -1.82 5.89 -0.76
CA SER A 71 -2.90 4.92 -0.56
C SER A 71 -2.37 3.51 -0.74
N ALA A 72 -2.44 2.71 0.32
CA ALA A 72 -1.87 1.37 0.37
C ALA A 72 -2.76 0.28 -0.26
N GLY A 73 -3.57 0.63 -1.24
CA GLY A 73 -4.37 -0.35 -1.99
C GLY A 73 -5.86 -0.32 -1.66
N ASP A 74 -6.59 -1.17 -2.36
CA ASP A 74 -8.03 -1.35 -2.25
C ASP A 74 -8.79 -0.02 -2.32
N GLN A 75 -8.59 0.71 -3.42
CA GLN A 75 -9.32 1.94 -3.70
C GLN A 75 -10.82 1.67 -3.92
N ILE A 76 -11.12 0.49 -4.43
CA ILE A 76 -12.48 0.03 -4.77
C ILE A 76 -12.76 -1.31 -4.09
N ASN A 77 -14.04 -1.69 -4.02
CA ASN A 77 -14.47 -2.98 -3.48
C ASN A 77 -14.65 -4.07 -4.56
N GLN A 78 -14.81 -3.71 -5.82
CA GLN A 78 -15.12 -4.65 -6.87
C GLN A 78 -13.92 -5.50 -7.29
N THR A 79 -14.05 -6.82 -7.21
CA THR A 79 -13.00 -7.79 -7.60
C THR A 79 -13.18 -8.40 -8.98
N LYS A 80 -14.20 -7.99 -9.76
CA LYS A 80 -14.49 -8.56 -11.07
C LYS A 80 -13.81 -7.81 -12.20
N VAL A 81 -13.38 -8.53 -13.23
CA VAL A 81 -12.64 -8.01 -14.40
C VAL A 81 -13.55 -7.28 -15.41
N THR A 82 -14.78 -6.95 -15.08
CA THR A 82 -15.69 -6.32 -16.04
C THR A 82 -15.49 -4.81 -16.09
N LYS A 83 -15.28 -4.29 -17.30
CA LYS A 83 -14.99 -2.87 -17.60
C LYS A 83 -16.03 -1.86 -17.12
N GLU A 84 -17.20 -2.30 -16.68
CA GLU A 84 -18.31 -1.43 -16.34
C GLU A 84 -18.59 -1.38 -14.83
N GLU A 85 -18.26 -2.45 -14.10
CA GLU A 85 -18.67 -2.61 -12.71
C GLU A 85 -17.82 -1.81 -11.71
N ASP A 86 -16.56 -1.58 -12.03
CA ASP A 86 -15.62 -0.83 -11.17
C ASP A 86 -15.60 0.68 -11.44
N LYS A 87 -16.14 1.14 -12.58
CA LYS A 87 -16.13 2.57 -12.94
C LYS A 87 -16.84 3.45 -11.93
N LEU A 88 -17.95 2.97 -11.39
CA LEU A 88 -18.73 3.70 -10.40
C LEU A 88 -17.93 3.90 -9.11
N GLU A 89 -17.21 2.86 -8.69
CA GLU A 89 -16.41 2.87 -7.46
C GLU A 89 -15.18 3.77 -7.63
N TYR A 90 -14.46 3.70 -8.76
CA TYR A 90 -13.39 4.65 -9.06
C TYR A 90 -13.91 6.10 -9.17
N ALA A 91 -15.09 6.30 -9.72
CA ALA A 91 -15.72 7.64 -9.75
C ALA A 91 -15.96 8.13 -8.32
N GLY A 92 -16.39 7.26 -7.40
CA GLY A 92 -16.56 7.56 -5.99
C GLY A 92 -15.24 7.85 -5.29
N PHE A 93 -14.18 7.06 -5.56
CA PHE A 93 -12.85 7.30 -5.02
C PHE A 93 -12.27 8.66 -5.45
N LEU A 94 -12.47 9.04 -6.71
CA LEU A 94 -11.98 10.30 -7.27
C LEU A 94 -12.94 11.49 -7.06
N TYR A 95 -14.12 11.27 -6.45
CA TYR A 95 -15.14 12.29 -6.22
C TYR A 95 -14.68 13.44 -5.32
N PRO A 96 -13.92 13.23 -4.22
CA PRO A 96 -13.53 14.30 -3.32
C PRO A 96 -12.78 15.42 -4.03
N SER A 97 -13.26 16.66 -3.85
CA SER A 97 -12.67 17.84 -4.49
C SER A 97 -11.21 18.09 -4.07
N GLN A 98 -10.80 17.59 -2.92
CA GLN A 98 -9.43 17.65 -2.40
C GLN A 98 -8.42 16.98 -3.32
N LEU A 99 -8.80 15.88 -3.97
CA LEU A 99 -7.94 15.16 -4.91
C LEU A 99 -7.65 15.93 -6.21
N ARG A 100 -8.35 17.03 -6.44
CA ARG A 100 -8.07 17.92 -7.57
C ARG A 100 -6.77 18.72 -7.39
N SER A 101 -6.41 19.01 -6.15
CA SER A 101 -5.23 19.83 -5.80
C SER A 101 -4.24 19.13 -4.87
N THR A 102 -4.54 17.92 -4.40
CA THR A 102 -3.64 17.11 -3.58
C THR A 102 -3.33 15.83 -4.36
N PRO A 103 -2.08 15.64 -4.84
CA PRO A 103 -1.70 14.44 -5.55
C PRO A 103 -1.87 13.20 -4.68
N ILE A 104 -2.14 12.06 -5.32
CA ILE A 104 -2.23 10.77 -4.66
C ILE A 104 -1.38 9.75 -5.41
N ALA A 105 -0.60 8.97 -4.68
CA ALA A 105 0.12 7.80 -5.16
C ALA A 105 -0.54 6.55 -4.57
N THR A 106 -0.94 5.63 -5.42
CA THR A 106 -1.74 4.45 -5.04
C THR A 106 -0.94 3.17 -5.22
N THR A 107 -1.20 2.18 -4.39
CA THR A 107 -0.73 0.80 -4.53
C THR A 107 -1.89 -0.05 -5.06
N ILE A 108 -1.59 -1.14 -5.76
CA ILE A 108 -2.60 -2.08 -6.24
C ILE A 108 -2.98 -3.01 -5.09
N GLY A 109 -4.23 -2.94 -4.63
CA GLY A 109 -4.80 -3.89 -3.69
C GLY A 109 -5.38 -5.13 -4.38
N ASN A 110 -5.81 -6.13 -3.60
CA ASN A 110 -6.39 -7.34 -4.18
C ASN A 110 -7.75 -7.06 -4.86
N HIS A 111 -8.50 -6.07 -4.40
CA HIS A 111 -9.72 -5.62 -5.06
C HIS A 111 -9.43 -4.84 -6.35
N ASP A 112 -8.32 -4.12 -6.44
CA ASP A 112 -7.91 -3.42 -7.66
C ASP A 112 -7.28 -4.33 -8.71
N SER A 113 -6.61 -5.40 -8.31
CA SER A 113 -5.66 -6.20 -9.11
C SER A 113 -6.21 -6.73 -10.44
N LYS A 114 -7.51 -6.95 -10.51
CA LYS A 114 -8.21 -7.44 -11.72
C LYS A 114 -8.81 -6.32 -12.56
N SER A 115 -8.71 -5.07 -12.14
CA SER A 115 -9.31 -3.93 -12.84
C SER A 115 -8.46 -3.49 -14.03
N VAL A 116 -9.05 -3.49 -15.22
CA VAL A 116 -8.47 -2.88 -16.42
C VAL A 116 -8.54 -1.35 -16.39
N ASN A 117 -9.29 -0.77 -15.45
CA ASN A 117 -9.49 0.66 -15.35
C ASN A 117 -8.51 1.34 -14.40
N TYR A 118 -7.79 0.61 -13.54
CA TYR A 118 -6.81 1.16 -12.62
C TYR A 118 -5.80 2.07 -13.35
N GLN A 119 -5.17 1.57 -14.40
CA GLN A 119 -4.18 2.31 -15.20
C GLN A 119 -4.77 3.53 -15.95
N ASN A 120 -6.10 3.60 -16.09
CA ASN A 120 -6.75 4.75 -16.69
C ASN A 120 -6.93 5.91 -15.71
N HIS A 121 -6.84 5.63 -14.41
CA HIS A 121 -7.08 6.60 -13.34
C HIS A 121 -5.80 7.07 -12.65
N PHE A 122 -4.79 6.20 -12.57
CA PHE A 122 -3.58 6.48 -11.82
C PHE A 122 -2.34 6.51 -12.72
N ASN A 123 -1.53 7.54 -12.51
CA ASN A 123 -0.22 7.64 -13.14
C ASN A 123 0.82 6.95 -12.25
N THR A 124 1.50 5.95 -12.79
CA THR A 124 2.55 5.19 -12.12
C THR A 124 3.91 5.52 -12.73
N PRO A 125 4.61 6.56 -12.24
CA PRO A 125 5.87 6.98 -12.83
C PRO A 125 6.94 5.90 -12.65
N ASN A 126 7.81 5.76 -13.66
CA ASN A 126 8.85 4.73 -13.68
C ASN A 126 8.31 3.31 -13.48
N ALA A 127 7.09 3.05 -13.96
CA ALA A 127 6.52 1.71 -13.92
C ALA A 127 7.43 0.71 -14.61
N ALA A 128 7.47 -0.52 -14.11
CA ALA A 128 8.27 -1.58 -14.68
C ALA A 128 7.86 -1.84 -16.14
N VAL A 129 8.83 -1.67 -17.06
CA VAL A 129 8.61 -1.83 -18.52
C VAL A 129 9.46 -2.95 -19.12
N LYS A 130 10.45 -3.43 -18.38
CA LYS A 130 11.30 -4.56 -18.82
C LYS A 130 10.53 -5.86 -18.65
N ALA A 131 10.71 -6.79 -19.58
CA ALA A 131 10.00 -8.06 -19.57
C ALA A 131 10.21 -8.84 -18.25
N GLU A 132 11.43 -8.85 -17.73
CA GLU A 132 11.78 -9.50 -16.45
C GLU A 132 11.11 -8.86 -15.23
N ASN A 133 10.71 -7.59 -15.32
CA ASN A 133 10.07 -6.85 -14.24
C ASN A 133 8.53 -6.83 -14.36
N THR A 134 8.00 -7.23 -15.49
CA THR A 134 6.55 -7.30 -15.75
C THR A 134 6.02 -8.73 -15.67
N GLU A 135 6.90 -9.71 -15.47
CA GLU A 135 6.48 -11.08 -15.19
C GLU A 135 5.68 -11.10 -13.88
N GLY A 136 4.44 -11.51 -13.95
CA GLY A 136 3.53 -11.47 -12.80
C GLY A 136 2.80 -10.15 -12.59
N ALA A 137 2.93 -9.17 -13.50
CA ALA A 137 2.06 -7.99 -13.49
C ALA A 137 0.59 -8.40 -13.50
N THR A 138 -0.23 -7.71 -12.70
CA THR A 138 -1.68 -7.93 -12.68
C THR A 138 -2.38 -7.16 -13.81
N THR A 139 -3.67 -7.36 -13.95
CA THR A 139 -4.47 -6.58 -14.92
C THR A 139 -4.44 -5.08 -14.61
N ALA A 140 -4.34 -4.72 -13.33
CA ALA A 140 -4.26 -3.33 -12.88
C ALA A 140 -2.92 -2.67 -13.19
N GLY A 141 -1.84 -3.43 -13.29
CA GLY A 141 -0.53 -2.88 -13.59
C GLY A 141 0.63 -3.64 -12.96
N THR A 142 1.62 -2.91 -12.56
CA THR A 142 2.89 -3.42 -12.06
C THR A 142 3.51 -2.45 -11.05
N ASP A 143 4.66 -2.83 -10.52
CA ASP A 143 5.48 -2.02 -9.62
C ASP A 143 5.89 -0.69 -10.26
N TYR A 144 6.08 0.32 -9.43
CA TYR A 144 6.58 1.62 -9.85
C TYR A 144 7.32 2.33 -8.71
N TYR A 145 8.04 3.39 -9.03
CA TYR A 145 8.70 4.21 -8.02
C TYR A 145 8.75 5.69 -8.41
N PHE A 146 8.92 6.53 -7.42
CA PHE A 146 9.13 7.96 -7.60
C PHE A 146 9.97 8.53 -6.46
N ARG A 147 10.47 9.74 -6.67
CA ARG A 147 11.21 10.48 -5.66
C ARG A 147 10.52 11.80 -5.34
N TYR A 148 10.45 12.12 -4.06
CA TYR A 148 10.06 13.45 -3.60
C TYR A 148 11.09 13.96 -2.57
N GLY A 149 11.76 15.06 -2.89
CA GLY A 149 12.87 15.56 -2.06
C GLY A 149 13.98 14.52 -1.88
N ASN A 150 14.29 14.21 -0.64
CA ASN A 150 15.32 13.24 -0.25
C ASN A 150 14.76 11.83 -0.01
N THR A 151 13.51 11.58 -0.33
CA THR A 151 12.85 10.29 -0.09
C THR A 151 12.53 9.58 -1.39
N LEU A 152 12.95 8.33 -1.50
CA LEU A 152 12.55 7.39 -2.54
C LEU A 152 11.30 6.64 -2.05
N PHE A 153 10.26 6.62 -2.86
CA PHE A 153 9.05 5.84 -2.66
C PHE A 153 9.00 4.74 -3.71
N VAL A 154 8.81 3.50 -3.28
CA VAL A 154 8.64 2.34 -4.16
C VAL A 154 7.29 1.70 -3.83
N SER A 155 6.48 1.43 -4.84
CA SER A 155 5.22 0.71 -4.71
C SER A 155 5.31 -0.60 -5.47
N ILE A 156 5.04 -1.71 -4.81
CA ILE A 156 5.05 -3.05 -5.41
C ILE A 156 3.65 -3.68 -5.36
N ASP A 157 3.32 -4.45 -6.39
CA ASP A 157 2.04 -5.16 -6.52
C ASP A 157 2.14 -6.56 -5.92
N THR A 158 1.90 -6.67 -4.62
CA THR A 158 2.00 -7.93 -3.86
C THR A 158 0.88 -8.94 -4.16
N ASN A 159 -0.04 -8.65 -5.09
CA ASN A 159 -0.88 -9.70 -5.69
C ASN A 159 -0.07 -10.66 -6.58
N ASN A 160 1.13 -10.27 -6.96
CA ASN A 160 2.17 -11.12 -7.49
C ASN A 160 3.05 -11.64 -6.35
N TYR A 161 3.00 -12.92 -6.07
CA TYR A 161 3.79 -13.56 -5.01
C TYR A 161 5.23 -13.90 -5.42
N ASN A 162 5.65 -13.61 -6.64
CA ASN A 162 7.03 -13.79 -7.09
C ASN A 162 7.87 -12.56 -6.74
N CYS A 163 8.38 -12.52 -5.52
CA CYS A 163 9.10 -11.35 -5.01
C CYS A 163 10.44 -11.09 -5.71
N ALA A 164 10.98 -12.04 -6.49
CA ALA A 164 12.15 -11.79 -7.31
C ALA A 164 11.91 -10.75 -8.42
N THR A 165 10.66 -10.61 -8.91
CA THR A 165 10.30 -9.55 -9.85
C THR A 165 10.27 -8.19 -9.17
N HIS A 166 9.77 -8.12 -7.94
CA HIS A 166 9.78 -6.91 -7.13
C HIS A 166 11.21 -6.48 -6.79
N GLU A 167 12.08 -7.43 -6.45
CA GLU A 167 13.50 -7.15 -6.17
C GLU A 167 14.19 -6.46 -7.35
N ASN A 168 13.91 -6.87 -8.59
CA ASN A 168 14.47 -6.24 -9.78
C ASN A 168 14.07 -4.75 -9.88
N VAL A 169 12.81 -4.41 -9.59
CA VAL A 169 12.31 -3.03 -9.61
C VAL A 169 12.88 -2.22 -8.44
N ILE A 170 12.92 -2.80 -7.25
CA ILE A 170 13.52 -2.19 -6.05
C ILE A 170 14.99 -1.85 -6.32
N LYS A 171 15.75 -2.79 -6.87
CA LYS A 171 17.16 -2.59 -7.24
C LYS A 171 17.31 -1.43 -8.23
N GLU A 172 16.50 -1.41 -9.30
CA GLU A 172 16.53 -0.33 -10.27
C GLU A 172 16.21 1.02 -9.62
N ALA A 173 15.19 1.07 -8.77
CA ALA A 173 14.78 2.28 -8.05
C ALA A 173 15.91 2.82 -7.16
N VAL A 174 16.54 1.95 -6.38
CA VAL A 174 17.65 2.33 -5.49
C VAL A 174 18.88 2.73 -6.29
N GLU A 175 19.25 2.01 -7.35
CA GLU A 175 20.39 2.35 -8.21
C GLU A 175 20.24 3.71 -8.90
N ASN A 176 19.02 4.07 -9.29
CA ASN A 176 18.71 5.37 -9.90
C ASN A 176 18.59 6.51 -8.88
N ASN A 177 18.50 6.20 -7.58
CA ASN A 177 18.30 7.19 -6.50
C ASN A 177 19.27 6.97 -5.33
N LYS A 178 20.55 6.70 -5.61
CA LYS A 178 21.58 6.39 -4.60
C LYS A 178 21.79 7.48 -3.54
N ASP A 179 21.42 8.70 -3.86
CA ASP A 179 21.52 9.85 -2.96
C ASP A 179 20.23 10.12 -2.17
N ALA A 180 19.20 9.28 -2.30
CA ALA A 180 18.05 9.33 -1.42
C ALA A 180 18.47 9.00 0.01
N LYS A 181 18.03 9.82 0.97
CA LYS A 181 18.31 9.63 2.40
C LYS A 181 17.32 8.70 3.08
N TRP A 182 16.11 8.66 2.56
CA TRP A 182 15.01 7.86 3.08
C TRP A 182 14.44 6.98 1.98
N ARG A 183 14.06 5.77 2.34
CA ARG A 183 13.43 4.81 1.45
C ARG A 183 12.16 4.29 2.09
N VAL A 184 11.05 4.47 1.40
CA VAL A 184 9.72 4.01 1.82
C VAL A 184 9.22 3.01 0.80
N LEU A 185 8.90 1.81 1.27
CA LEU A 185 8.23 0.78 0.47
C LEU A 185 6.74 0.79 0.77
N MET A 186 5.92 0.61 -0.25
CA MET A 186 4.48 0.54 -0.13
C MET A 186 3.96 -0.68 -0.89
N PHE A 187 3.13 -1.47 -0.24
CA PHE A 187 2.40 -2.60 -0.82
C PHE A 187 1.12 -2.87 -0.02
N HIS A 188 0.23 -3.68 -0.59
CA HIS A 188 -1.10 -3.82 -0.02
C HIS A 188 -1.19 -4.87 1.08
N GLN A 189 -0.87 -6.15 0.78
CA GLN A 189 -0.98 -7.22 1.77
C GLN A 189 -0.02 -6.98 2.93
N ASP A 190 -0.54 -6.97 4.13
CA ASP A 190 0.27 -6.77 5.31
C ASP A 190 1.10 -8.02 5.66
N ILE A 191 2.39 -7.83 5.87
CA ILE A 191 3.29 -8.90 6.31
C ILE A 191 3.54 -8.85 7.82
N TYR A 192 3.27 -7.71 8.44
CA TYR A 192 3.26 -7.49 9.87
C TYR A 192 2.06 -6.62 10.24
N GLY A 193 0.92 -7.24 10.42
CA GLY A 193 -0.34 -6.62 10.78
C GLY A 193 -0.86 -7.11 12.12
N SER A 194 -2.07 -6.68 12.44
CA SER A 194 -2.77 -7.06 13.68
C SER A 194 -4.19 -7.58 13.44
N GLY A 195 -4.58 -7.71 12.17
CA GLY A 195 -5.86 -8.27 11.79
C GLY A 195 -5.93 -9.78 12.02
N TYR A 196 -7.14 -10.29 11.96
CA TYR A 196 -7.40 -11.69 12.33
C TYR A 196 -7.03 -12.68 11.21
N ASP A 197 -7.01 -12.26 9.95
CA ASP A 197 -7.20 -13.21 8.85
C ASP A 197 -6.08 -13.23 7.81
N HIS A 198 -5.27 -12.17 7.66
CA HIS A 198 -4.38 -12.03 6.49
C HIS A 198 -2.89 -12.13 6.82
N SER A 199 -2.41 -11.54 7.90
CA SER A 199 -0.97 -11.55 8.20
C SER A 199 -0.41 -12.94 8.57
N ASP A 200 -1.26 -13.91 8.88
CA ASP A 200 -0.90 -15.31 9.14
C ASP A 200 -1.18 -16.28 7.98
N THR A 201 -1.68 -15.77 6.86
CA THR A 201 -1.97 -16.55 5.64
C THR A 201 -1.14 -16.05 4.45
N ASP A 202 -1.69 -15.23 3.58
CA ASP A 202 -1.00 -14.66 2.41
C ASP A 202 0.13 -13.71 2.80
N GLY A 203 -0.04 -12.90 3.85
CA GLY A 203 1.01 -12.06 4.40
C GLY A 203 2.26 -12.86 4.81
N MET A 204 2.10 -14.07 5.36
CA MET A 204 3.24 -14.91 5.75
C MET A 204 4.06 -15.37 4.53
N VAL A 205 3.41 -15.73 3.43
CA VAL A 205 4.11 -16.12 2.19
C VAL A 205 4.98 -14.98 1.68
N LEU A 206 4.43 -13.77 1.70
CA LEU A 206 5.15 -12.56 1.29
C LEU A 206 6.25 -12.20 2.30
N ARG A 207 5.99 -12.34 3.60
CA ARG A 207 6.95 -12.04 4.68
C ARG A 207 8.26 -12.79 4.49
N THR A 208 8.19 -14.10 4.25
CA THR A 208 9.38 -14.94 4.08
C THR A 208 10.26 -14.51 2.91
N GLN A 209 9.70 -13.90 1.89
CA GLN A 209 10.41 -13.46 0.68
C GLN A 209 10.80 -11.97 0.74
N LEU A 210 9.94 -11.11 1.26
CA LEU A 210 10.14 -9.66 1.22
C LEU A 210 11.08 -9.15 2.31
N THR A 211 11.08 -9.75 3.51
CA THR A 211 11.89 -9.22 4.61
C THR A 211 13.39 -9.19 4.30
N PRO A 212 14.00 -10.23 3.68
CA PRO A 212 15.39 -10.14 3.27
C PRO A 212 15.66 -9.08 2.20
N ILE A 213 14.71 -8.87 1.28
CA ILE A 213 14.82 -7.84 0.24
C ILE A 213 14.75 -6.45 0.87
N ILE A 214 13.78 -6.22 1.76
CA ILE A 214 13.57 -4.93 2.45
C ILE A 214 14.84 -4.51 3.18
N ASP A 215 15.44 -5.42 3.94
CA ASP A 215 16.68 -5.16 4.67
C ASP A 215 17.89 -4.96 3.73
N ASN A 216 18.01 -5.80 2.70
CA ASN A 216 19.13 -5.72 1.75
C ASN A 216 19.18 -4.38 1.01
N TYR A 217 18.02 -3.76 0.81
CA TYR A 217 17.90 -2.45 0.16
C TYR A 217 17.65 -1.29 1.14
N ASP A 218 17.77 -1.56 2.44
CA ASP A 218 17.85 -0.55 3.50
C ASP A 218 16.63 0.40 3.51
N PHE A 219 15.42 -0.19 3.57
CA PHE A 219 14.19 0.58 3.68
C PHE A 219 13.95 1.02 5.12
N ASP A 220 13.60 2.29 5.31
CA ASP A 220 13.31 2.89 6.62
C ASP A 220 11.90 2.59 7.11
N ALA A 221 10.95 2.54 6.18
CA ALA A 221 9.54 2.33 6.49
C ALA A 221 8.82 1.54 5.40
N VAL A 222 7.87 0.71 5.85
CA VAL A 222 6.93 -0.03 5.00
C VAL A 222 5.51 0.41 5.34
N LEU A 223 4.70 0.70 4.32
CA LEU A 223 3.31 1.10 4.44
C LEU A 223 2.42 0.03 3.82
N GLN A 224 1.49 -0.51 4.62
CA GLN A 224 0.62 -1.64 4.29
C GLN A 224 -0.86 -1.31 4.48
N GLY A 225 -1.75 -2.15 3.99
CA GLY A 225 -3.20 -2.10 4.19
C GLY A 225 -3.76 -3.49 4.46
N HIS A 226 -4.92 -3.81 3.90
CA HIS A 226 -5.52 -5.13 3.79
C HIS A 226 -6.29 -5.62 5.02
N ASP A 227 -5.72 -5.62 6.21
CA ASP A 227 -6.34 -6.14 7.43
C ASP A 227 -7.36 -5.19 8.09
N HIS A 228 -7.51 -3.97 7.56
CA HIS A 228 -8.41 -2.93 8.08
C HIS A 228 -8.22 -2.62 9.57
N THR A 229 -7.00 -2.78 10.07
CA THR A 229 -6.62 -2.43 11.43
C THR A 229 -5.52 -1.38 11.41
N TYR A 230 -5.22 -0.81 12.57
CA TYR A 230 -4.04 0.05 12.71
C TYR A 230 -3.00 -0.65 13.55
N SER A 231 -1.85 -0.84 12.99
CA SER A 231 -0.70 -1.35 13.72
C SER A 231 0.60 -0.65 13.32
N ARG A 232 1.58 -0.76 14.19
CA ARG A 232 2.94 -0.31 13.94
C ARG A 232 3.91 -1.21 14.70
N THR A 233 4.95 -1.66 14.03
CA THR A 233 6.03 -2.41 14.69
C THR A 233 7.03 -1.46 15.38
N TYR A 234 7.92 -2.02 16.18
CA TYR A 234 9.22 -1.39 16.45
C TYR A 234 10.09 -1.47 15.18
N GLN A 235 11.32 -0.92 15.25
CA GLN A 235 12.32 -1.21 14.23
C GLN A 235 12.66 -2.70 14.32
N ILE A 236 12.50 -3.40 13.22
CA ILE A 236 12.79 -4.83 13.09
C ILE A 236 13.65 -5.07 11.86
N SER A 237 14.50 -6.07 11.92
CA SER A 237 15.29 -6.57 10.80
C SER A 237 15.01 -8.04 10.58
N THR A 238 15.39 -8.58 9.43
CA THR A 238 15.30 -10.02 9.17
C THR A 238 16.14 -10.81 10.18
N ASP A 239 15.67 -11.98 10.57
CA ASP A 239 16.43 -12.88 11.45
C ASP A 239 17.54 -13.65 10.71
N GLY A 240 17.69 -13.41 9.42
CA GLY A 240 18.73 -13.98 8.57
C GLY A 240 18.55 -15.47 8.27
N LYS A 241 17.42 -16.05 8.61
CA LYS A 241 17.12 -17.45 8.32
C LYS A 241 16.38 -17.60 7.00
N ASP A 242 16.46 -18.79 6.42
CA ASP A 242 15.65 -19.17 5.27
C ASP A 242 14.29 -19.71 5.75
N HIS A 243 13.21 -19.03 5.36
CA HIS A 243 11.83 -19.30 5.74
C HIS A 243 10.98 -19.72 4.54
N THR A 244 11.39 -20.70 3.79
CA THR A 244 10.72 -21.09 2.53
C THR A 244 9.59 -22.11 2.68
N ASP A 245 9.35 -22.65 3.87
CA ASP A 245 8.44 -23.79 4.09
C ASP A 245 6.96 -23.41 4.35
N TYR A 246 6.51 -22.23 3.91
CA TYR A 246 5.10 -21.79 4.06
C TYR A 246 4.06 -22.77 3.46
N THR A 247 4.48 -23.59 2.48
CA THR A 247 3.62 -24.62 1.87
C THR A 247 3.25 -25.77 2.82
N LYS A 248 3.88 -25.81 3.99
CA LYS A 248 3.65 -26.82 5.03
C LYS A 248 2.93 -26.27 6.24
N ALA A 249 2.33 -25.09 6.14
CA ALA A 249 1.57 -24.51 7.24
C ALA A 249 0.55 -25.53 7.80
N PRO A 250 0.53 -25.77 9.12
CA PRO A 250 -0.48 -26.61 9.75
C PRO A 250 -1.87 -26.02 9.56
N SER A 251 -2.90 -26.86 9.76
CA SER A 251 -4.26 -26.35 9.78
C SER A 251 -4.45 -25.38 10.97
N THR A 252 -5.14 -24.28 10.73
CA THR A 252 -5.50 -23.29 11.77
C THR A 252 -6.33 -23.91 12.92
N SER A 253 -7.00 -25.04 12.67
CA SER A 253 -7.70 -25.80 13.72
C SER A 253 -6.75 -26.59 14.64
N ALA A 254 -5.49 -26.79 14.26
CA ALA A 254 -4.44 -27.39 15.10
C ALA A 254 -3.68 -26.27 15.83
N THR A 255 -4.32 -25.57 16.75
CA THR A 255 -3.89 -24.29 17.33
C THR A 255 -2.45 -24.27 17.85
N ASP A 256 -2.00 -25.33 18.54
CA ASP A 256 -0.64 -25.36 19.09
C ASP A 256 0.41 -25.51 17.99
N ASP A 257 0.17 -26.40 17.03
CA ASP A 257 1.06 -26.61 15.89
C ASP A 257 1.10 -25.37 14.98
N PHE A 258 -0.04 -24.72 14.79
CA PHE A 258 -0.14 -23.51 13.99
C PHE A 258 0.57 -22.33 14.68
N ASN A 259 0.39 -22.13 15.97
CA ASN A 259 1.11 -21.11 16.74
C ASN A 259 2.63 -21.36 16.75
N ALA A 260 3.07 -22.61 16.85
CA ALA A 260 4.49 -22.94 16.74
C ALA A 260 5.02 -22.56 15.35
N TYR A 261 4.28 -22.90 14.28
CA TYR A 261 4.62 -22.53 12.92
C TYR A 261 4.69 -21.01 12.71
N LEU A 262 3.75 -20.26 13.25
CA LEU A 262 3.78 -18.78 13.20
C LEU A 262 5.03 -18.22 13.87
N ASN A 263 5.36 -18.73 15.09
CA ASN A 263 6.54 -18.29 15.83
C ASN A 263 7.85 -18.62 15.11
N ASP A 264 7.92 -19.76 14.43
CA ASP A 264 9.10 -20.16 13.65
C ASP A 264 9.27 -19.32 12.36
N ASN A 265 8.21 -18.66 11.91
CA ASN A 265 8.18 -17.86 10.68
C ASN A 265 7.87 -16.38 10.93
N ILE A 266 8.20 -15.84 12.08
CA ILE A 266 8.10 -14.41 12.36
C ILE A 266 9.09 -13.58 11.53
N CYS A 267 10.19 -14.16 11.11
CA CYS A 267 11.19 -13.62 10.19
C CYS A 267 11.89 -12.34 10.66
N TYR A 268 11.89 -12.02 11.95
CA TYR A 268 12.51 -10.77 12.43
C TYR A 268 13.31 -10.92 13.72
N ASN A 269 14.24 -9.98 13.88
CA ASN A 269 14.89 -9.64 15.15
C ASN A 269 14.45 -8.23 15.58
N LEU A 270 14.30 -8.02 16.88
CA LEU A 270 14.12 -6.66 17.43
C LEU A 270 15.46 -5.96 17.48
N GLU A 271 15.49 -4.73 16.96
CA GLU A 271 16.66 -3.87 17.05
C GLU A 271 16.94 -3.42 18.48
N SER A 272 18.20 -3.13 18.78
CA SER A 272 18.65 -2.74 20.13
C SER A 272 18.00 -1.46 20.67
N ASN A 273 17.46 -0.63 19.78
CA ASN A 273 16.77 0.62 20.13
C ASN A 273 15.23 0.48 20.07
N ALA A 274 14.71 -0.72 19.93
CA ALA A 274 13.28 -0.99 19.82
C ALA A 274 12.47 -0.45 21.04
N ASP A 275 13.07 -0.42 22.21
CA ASP A 275 12.43 0.09 23.42
C ASP A 275 12.32 1.63 23.46
N ASN A 276 12.96 2.34 22.54
CA ASN A 276 12.94 3.80 22.49
C ASN A 276 11.75 4.31 21.69
N ALA A 277 10.57 4.30 22.30
CA ALA A 277 9.29 4.58 21.66
C ALA A 277 9.12 6.01 21.09
N HIS A 278 10.01 6.96 21.45
CA HIS A 278 9.76 8.38 21.15
C HIS A 278 10.69 8.98 20.10
N LYS A 279 11.88 8.44 19.94
CA LYS A 279 12.85 8.92 18.97
C LYS A 279 13.90 7.87 18.69
N VAL A 280 14.09 7.53 17.43
CA VAL A 280 15.16 6.69 16.96
C VAL A 280 16.07 7.52 16.07
N ILE A 281 17.38 7.35 16.18
CA ILE A 281 18.39 8.05 15.39
C ILE A 281 19.20 7.01 14.67
N ASP A 282 19.25 7.13 13.33
CA ASP A 282 19.96 6.21 12.43
C ASP A 282 19.59 4.73 12.73
N PRO A 283 18.30 4.35 12.62
CA PRO A 283 17.88 2.98 12.88
C PRO A 283 18.53 2.02 11.88
N GLU A 284 18.83 0.81 12.34
CA GLU A 284 19.31 -0.26 11.48
C GLU A 284 18.16 -1.12 10.93
N GLY A 285 16.97 -1.01 11.49
CA GLY A 285 15.79 -1.79 11.08
C GLY A 285 14.71 -0.94 10.43
N THR A 286 13.70 -1.62 9.93
CA THR A 286 12.52 -1.07 9.25
C THR A 286 11.32 -0.98 10.18
N VAL A 287 10.54 0.09 10.10
CA VAL A 287 9.24 0.19 10.76
C VAL A 287 8.14 -0.15 9.77
N TYR A 288 7.25 -1.06 10.14
CA TYR A 288 6.09 -1.43 9.36
C TYR A 288 4.85 -0.76 9.94
N PHE A 289 4.08 -0.14 9.08
CA PHE A 289 2.79 0.46 9.40
C PHE A 289 1.70 -0.24 8.61
N GLU A 290 0.59 -0.46 9.26
CA GLU A 290 -0.65 -0.89 8.66
C GLU A 290 -1.71 0.19 8.89
N ALA A 291 -2.47 0.55 7.88
CA ALA A 291 -3.55 1.53 7.96
C ALA A 291 -4.90 0.84 8.01
N ASN A 292 -5.77 1.33 8.89
CA ASN A 292 -7.18 0.95 8.89
C ASN A 292 -7.92 1.49 7.65
N SER A 293 -9.11 0.94 7.36
CA SER A 293 -9.99 1.43 6.31
C SER A 293 -10.25 2.93 6.44
N ALA A 294 -10.09 3.65 5.32
CA ALA A 294 -10.23 5.10 5.29
C ALA A 294 -11.70 5.58 5.17
N THR A 295 -12.64 4.66 4.95
CA THR A 295 -14.08 4.96 4.88
C THR A 295 -14.87 4.50 6.11
N GLY A 296 -14.28 3.69 6.98
CA GLY A 296 -14.86 3.18 8.23
C GLY A 296 -15.49 1.82 8.12
#